data_b25b5ed81bd65e673e80ae9249e47f04
#
_entry.id   b25b5ed81bd65e673e80ae9249e47f04
#
_cell.length_a   1.000
_cell.length_b   1.000
_cell.length_c   1.000
_cell.angle_alpha   90.00
_cell.angle_beta   90.00
_cell.angle_gamma   90.00
#
_symmetry.space_group_name_H-M   'P 1'
#
loop_
_entity.id
_entity.type
_entity.pdbx_description
1 polymer ?
#
loop_
_entity_poly.entity_id
_entity_poly.type
_entity_poly.pdbx_seq_one_letter_code
_entity_poly.pdbx_strand_id
1 'polypeptide(L)'
;MKFKAVAAGLIIIASGLARATEEPKIVEKAAPLPVALSKDFQFRKTKLFFLSEKAPVQAPARQTSSTLKPGALTGGGSTASSQKTATLQDAPITFERQYRLFGAVTGVDTRQRFGDYFDFFWRAKRPADLTVRLEYRQEKLHEHVQAQEISYRNVRGTHKTEFKVIGDDYLDDGRVIAWRCLLIENGRIVAENRSYMWEQHQIGSL
;
A
#
# COMPACT_ATOMS: atom_id res chain seq x y z
N MET A 1 -63.54 -7.52 28.46
CA MET A 1 -62.73 -7.33 27.25
C MET A 1 -61.28 -7.21 27.66
N LYS A 2 -60.43 -8.23 27.34
CA LYS A 2 -59.01 -8.26 27.71
C LYS A 2 -58.19 -7.93 26.45
N PHE A 3 -57.55 -6.79 26.42
CA PHE A 3 -56.63 -6.44 25.34
C PHE A 3 -55.27 -7.12 25.59
N LYS A 4 -54.85 -7.98 24.66
CA LYS A 4 -53.49 -8.55 24.62
C LYS A 4 -52.60 -7.59 23.84
N ALA A 5 -51.61 -6.99 24.50
CA ALA A 5 -50.58 -6.22 23.87
C ALA A 5 -49.56 -7.18 23.25
N VAL A 6 -49.37 -7.09 21.92
CA VAL A 6 -48.31 -7.79 21.18
C VAL A 6 -47.09 -6.88 21.14
N ALA A 7 -46.03 -7.24 21.86
CA ALA A 7 -44.77 -6.56 21.80
C ALA A 7 -44.00 -7.04 20.54
N ALA A 8 -43.85 -6.19 19.53
CA ALA A 8 -43.00 -6.41 18.37
C ALA A 8 -41.54 -6.15 18.76
N GLY A 9 -40.78 -7.22 18.91
CA GLY A 9 -39.33 -7.12 19.16
C GLY A 9 -38.59 -6.68 17.89
N LEU A 10 -38.00 -5.50 17.92
CA LEU A 10 -37.12 -4.98 16.87
C LEU A 10 -35.77 -5.68 16.98
N ILE A 11 -35.48 -6.64 16.10
CA ILE A 11 -34.15 -7.26 15.99
C ILE A 11 -33.27 -6.32 15.18
N ILE A 12 -32.42 -5.56 15.87
CA ILE A 12 -31.36 -4.77 15.24
C ILE A 12 -30.23 -5.74 14.90
N ILE A 13 -30.12 -6.11 13.63
CA ILE A 13 -28.95 -6.82 13.10
C ILE A 13 -27.83 -5.77 12.96
N ALA A 14 -26.99 -5.65 13.98
CA ALA A 14 -25.77 -4.89 13.90
C ALA A 14 -24.80 -5.65 12.97
N SER A 15 -24.75 -5.26 11.70
CA SER A 15 -23.69 -5.66 10.79
C SER A 15 -22.39 -5.01 11.27
N GLY A 16 -21.65 -5.72 12.14
CA GLY A 16 -20.34 -5.30 12.61
C GLY A 16 -19.37 -5.25 11.45
N LEU A 17 -19.13 -4.06 10.91
CA LEU A 17 -17.93 -3.78 10.12
C LEU A 17 -16.74 -4.03 11.03
N ALA A 18 -16.00 -5.11 10.77
CA ALA A 18 -14.72 -5.37 11.43
C ALA A 18 -13.77 -4.21 11.11
N ARG A 19 -13.63 -3.29 12.04
CA ARG A 19 -12.67 -2.20 11.97
C ARG A 19 -11.33 -2.72 12.48
N ALA A 20 -10.23 -2.34 11.81
CA ALA A 20 -8.92 -2.40 12.43
C ALA A 20 -9.02 -1.69 13.78
N THR A 21 -8.63 -2.35 14.83
CA THR A 21 -8.86 -1.86 16.19
C THR A 21 -7.73 -0.94 16.65
N GLU A 22 -6.60 -0.91 15.92
CA GLU A 22 -5.39 -0.23 16.35
C GLU A 22 -4.64 0.41 15.17
N GLU A 23 -3.93 1.50 15.45
CA GLU A 23 -2.92 2.07 14.58
C GLU A 23 -1.73 1.11 14.41
N PRO A 24 -0.95 1.19 13.31
CA PRO A 24 0.23 0.36 13.12
C PRO A 24 1.19 0.50 14.29
N LYS A 25 1.51 -0.61 14.95
CA LYS A 25 2.48 -0.66 16.02
C LYS A 25 3.84 -1.03 15.47
N ILE A 26 4.85 -0.21 15.75
CA ILE A 26 6.24 -0.51 15.40
C ILE A 26 6.76 -1.61 16.34
N VAL A 27 7.41 -2.61 15.77
CA VAL A 27 8.04 -3.72 16.49
C VAL A 27 9.54 -3.64 16.24
N GLU A 28 10.30 -3.27 17.27
CA GLU A 28 11.75 -3.08 17.18
C GLU A 28 12.52 -4.35 16.79
N LYS A 29 11.99 -5.52 17.12
CA LYS A 29 12.62 -6.80 16.79
C LYS A 29 11.58 -7.81 16.33
N ALA A 30 11.60 -8.12 15.03
CA ALA A 30 10.77 -9.16 14.45
C ALA A 30 11.28 -10.55 14.87
N ALA A 31 10.62 -11.18 15.85
CA ALA A 31 10.93 -12.56 16.21
C ALA A 31 10.48 -13.51 15.07
N PRO A 32 11.29 -14.53 14.73
CA PRO A 32 10.89 -15.54 13.76
C PRO A 32 9.69 -16.33 14.30
N LEU A 33 8.68 -16.51 13.44
CA LEU A 33 7.47 -17.24 13.78
C LEU A 33 7.38 -18.56 13.00
N PRO A 34 6.79 -19.62 13.58
CA PRO A 34 6.57 -20.87 12.88
C PRO A 34 5.58 -20.68 11.71
N VAL A 35 5.88 -21.31 10.59
CA VAL A 35 5.07 -21.27 9.38
C VAL A 35 4.06 -22.40 9.39
N ALA A 36 2.77 -22.07 9.25
CA ALA A 36 1.65 -22.99 9.18
C ALA A 36 0.63 -22.51 8.13
N LEU A 37 1.03 -22.48 6.86
CA LEU A 37 0.21 -21.94 5.77
C LEU A 37 -1.15 -22.62 5.70
N SER A 38 -2.21 -21.82 5.59
CA SER A 38 -3.60 -22.26 5.54
C SER A 38 -4.29 -21.74 4.29
N LYS A 39 -5.08 -22.60 3.64
CA LYS A 39 -5.92 -22.23 2.48
C LYS A 39 -7.10 -21.30 2.85
N ASP A 40 -7.34 -21.10 4.14
CA ASP A 40 -8.41 -20.22 4.63
C ASP A 40 -8.01 -18.75 4.59
N PHE A 41 -6.71 -18.47 4.54
CA PHE A 41 -6.16 -17.14 4.52
C PHE A 41 -5.30 -16.95 3.28
N GLN A 42 -5.50 -15.82 2.59
CA GLN A 42 -4.72 -15.54 1.37
C GLN A 42 -4.62 -14.06 1.09
N PHE A 43 -3.47 -13.64 0.60
CA PHE A 43 -3.32 -12.33 -0.04
C PHE A 43 -3.95 -12.37 -1.43
N ARG A 44 -4.69 -11.31 -1.80
CA ARG A 44 -5.39 -11.19 -3.09
C ARG A 44 -4.69 -10.22 -4.03
N LYS A 45 -4.23 -9.11 -3.49
CA LYS A 45 -3.61 -8.03 -4.26
C LYS A 45 -2.71 -7.22 -3.34
N THR A 46 -1.60 -6.76 -3.86
CA THR A 46 -0.73 -5.77 -3.23
C THR A 46 -0.60 -4.57 -4.15
N LYS A 47 -0.72 -3.38 -3.59
CA LYS A 47 -0.40 -2.14 -4.27
C LYS A 47 0.74 -1.47 -3.52
N LEU A 48 1.72 -1.03 -4.26
CA LEU A 48 2.86 -0.27 -3.76
C LEU A 48 2.82 1.09 -4.43
N PHE A 49 2.99 2.13 -3.64
CA PHE A 49 3.10 3.48 -4.15
C PHE A 49 4.27 4.18 -3.46
N PHE A 50 5.15 4.74 -4.26
CA PHE A 50 6.30 5.50 -3.80
C PHE A 50 6.09 6.98 -4.08
N LEU A 51 6.11 7.80 -3.04
CA LEU A 51 5.98 9.25 -3.12
C LEU A 51 7.32 9.91 -2.81
N SER A 52 7.91 10.55 -3.80
CA SER A 52 9.16 11.31 -3.65
C SER A 52 8.97 12.78 -4.03
N GLU A 53 9.94 13.60 -3.65
CA GLU A 53 9.97 15.02 -4.02
C GLU A 53 10.02 15.21 -5.54
N LYS A 54 10.82 14.36 -6.22
CA LYS A 54 10.89 14.40 -7.68
C LYS A 54 9.67 13.69 -8.27
N ALA A 55 8.90 14.43 -9.10
CA ALA A 55 7.89 13.79 -9.93
C ALA A 55 8.57 12.66 -10.75
N PRO A 56 7.88 11.53 -10.97
CA PRO A 56 8.43 10.48 -11.83
C PRO A 56 8.84 11.11 -13.16
N VAL A 57 10.11 10.90 -13.55
CA VAL A 57 10.61 11.35 -14.84
C VAL A 57 9.78 10.62 -15.89
N GLN A 58 8.92 11.36 -16.57
CA GLN A 58 8.18 10.80 -17.70
C GLN A 58 9.21 10.26 -18.69
N ALA A 59 9.17 8.96 -18.97
CA ALA A 59 9.94 8.42 -20.08
C ALA A 59 9.62 9.25 -21.32
N PRO A 60 10.65 9.69 -22.10
CA PRO A 60 10.40 10.49 -23.27
C PRO A 60 9.41 9.73 -24.15
N ALA A 61 8.28 10.37 -24.45
CA ALA A 61 7.29 9.81 -25.36
C ALA A 61 8.06 9.45 -26.64
N ARG A 62 8.06 8.14 -26.97
CA ARG A 62 8.66 7.64 -28.20
C ARG A 62 7.95 8.39 -29.33
N GLN A 63 8.64 9.38 -29.92
CA GLN A 63 8.16 10.07 -31.10
C GLN A 63 8.04 9.03 -32.20
N THR A 64 6.83 8.53 -32.42
CA THR A 64 6.52 7.87 -33.67
C THR A 64 6.64 8.97 -34.72
N SER A 65 7.74 8.95 -35.44
CA SER A 65 7.96 9.76 -36.65
C SER A 65 6.87 9.39 -37.65
N SER A 66 5.74 10.10 -37.62
CA SER A 66 4.83 10.12 -38.75
C SER A 66 5.56 10.84 -39.89
N THR A 67 5.89 10.09 -40.91
CA THR A 67 6.42 10.55 -42.17
C THR A 67 5.49 11.61 -42.74
N LEU A 68 5.79 12.88 -42.51
CA LEU A 68 5.12 13.99 -43.15
C LEU A 68 5.63 14.09 -44.59
N LYS A 69 4.72 13.93 -45.54
CA LYS A 69 4.91 14.29 -46.96
C LYS A 69 5.40 15.73 -47.08
N PRO A 70 6.36 16.01 -47.98
CA PRO A 70 6.80 17.39 -48.21
C PRO A 70 5.79 18.13 -49.08
N GLY A 71 5.30 19.26 -48.58
CA GLY A 71 4.56 20.21 -49.40
C GLY A 71 3.45 20.94 -48.66
N ALA A 72 3.80 22.03 -47.95
CA ALA A 72 3.01 23.26 -47.84
C ALA A 72 3.80 24.32 -47.02
N LEU A 73 4.30 25.29 -47.73
CA LEU A 73 4.74 26.59 -47.20
C LEU A 73 3.50 27.33 -46.66
N THR A 74 3.57 27.87 -45.43
CA THR A 74 3.27 29.29 -45.14
C THR A 74 3.36 29.55 -43.67
N GLY A 75 3.96 30.67 -43.36
CA GLY A 75 4.41 31.27 -42.14
C GLY A 75 3.36 31.47 -41.07
N GLY A 76 3.87 31.65 -39.86
CA GLY A 76 3.11 32.08 -38.69
C GLY A 76 3.79 31.57 -37.43
N GLY A 77 4.73 32.34 -36.84
CA GLY A 77 5.33 32.03 -35.57
C GLY A 77 4.27 32.00 -34.48
N SER A 78 4.07 30.89 -33.83
CA SER A 78 3.58 30.82 -32.50
C SER A 78 4.46 29.85 -31.72
N THR A 79 5.18 30.38 -30.75
CA THR A 79 5.82 29.62 -29.71
C THR A 79 4.76 28.91 -28.89
N ALA A 80 4.25 27.81 -29.45
CA ALA A 80 3.43 26.88 -28.69
C ALA A 80 4.34 26.24 -27.65
N SER A 81 4.23 26.72 -26.42
CA SER A 81 4.72 26.01 -25.24
C SER A 81 4.12 24.60 -25.33
N SER A 82 4.99 23.62 -25.58
CA SER A 82 4.62 22.22 -25.62
C SER A 82 4.09 21.84 -24.24
N GLN A 83 2.80 22.05 -24.01
CA GLN A 83 2.08 21.43 -22.90
C GLN A 83 2.17 19.95 -23.15
N LYS A 84 3.04 19.29 -22.39
CA LYS A 84 3.10 17.82 -22.32
C LYS A 84 1.72 17.34 -21.90
N THR A 85 0.91 16.92 -22.84
CA THR A 85 -0.36 16.26 -22.57
C THR A 85 -0.05 15.01 -21.74
N ALA A 86 -0.47 15.01 -20.48
CA ALA A 86 -0.38 13.83 -19.63
C ALA A 86 -1.08 12.68 -20.35
N THR A 87 -0.37 11.58 -20.56
CA THR A 87 -0.95 10.38 -21.17
C THR A 87 -1.99 9.80 -20.22
N LEU A 88 -3.01 9.11 -20.73
CA LEU A 88 -4.01 8.39 -19.93
C LEU A 88 -3.37 7.41 -18.93
N GLN A 89 -2.14 6.97 -19.16
CA GLN A 89 -1.38 6.11 -18.26
C GLN A 89 -0.81 6.84 -17.04
N ASP A 90 -0.59 8.16 -17.14
CA ASP A 90 -0.05 8.98 -16.05
C ASP A 90 -1.14 9.47 -15.09
N ALA A 91 -2.40 9.47 -15.53
CA ALA A 91 -3.53 9.95 -14.74
C ALA A 91 -3.71 9.22 -13.40
N PRO A 92 -3.63 7.88 -13.30
CA PRO A 92 -3.73 7.18 -12.03
C PRO A 92 -2.60 7.52 -11.05
N ILE A 93 -1.38 7.69 -11.55
CA ILE A 93 -0.20 8.03 -10.74
C ILE A 93 -0.31 9.45 -10.21
N THR A 94 -0.75 10.38 -11.07
CA THR A 94 -0.98 11.78 -10.68
C THR A 94 -2.08 11.90 -9.64
N PHE A 95 -3.18 11.15 -9.81
CA PHE A 95 -4.28 11.10 -8.85
C PHE A 95 -3.83 10.56 -7.49
N GLU A 96 -3.11 9.44 -7.47
CA GLU A 96 -2.60 8.84 -6.23
C GLU A 96 -1.65 9.82 -5.51
N ARG A 97 -0.78 10.52 -6.26
CA ARG A 97 0.10 11.55 -5.71
C ARG A 97 -0.71 12.68 -5.06
N GLN A 98 -1.71 13.22 -5.74
CA GLN A 98 -2.57 14.27 -5.21
C GLN A 98 -3.34 13.81 -3.98
N TYR A 99 -3.85 12.60 -4.01
CA TYR A 99 -4.55 11.98 -2.88
C TYR A 99 -3.65 11.87 -1.64
N ARG A 100 -2.41 11.40 -1.79
CA ARG A 100 -1.44 11.27 -0.68
C ARG A 100 -0.98 12.62 -0.14
N LEU A 101 -0.90 13.64 -1.00
CA LEU A 101 -0.53 15.00 -0.60
C LEU A 101 -1.72 15.85 -0.11
N PHE A 102 -2.93 15.33 -0.23
CA PHE A 102 -4.13 16.10 0.17
C PHE A 102 -4.05 16.56 1.63
N GLY A 103 -4.22 17.87 1.84
CA GLY A 103 -4.13 18.52 3.15
C GLY A 103 -2.71 18.88 3.61
N ALA A 104 -1.67 18.63 2.81
CA ALA A 104 -0.34 19.16 3.04
C ALA A 104 -0.33 20.64 2.55
N VAL A 105 -0.15 21.59 3.47
CA VAL A 105 -0.19 23.03 3.17
C VAL A 105 1.22 23.59 3.06
N THR A 106 2.13 23.13 3.90
CA THR A 106 3.50 23.62 3.94
C THR A 106 4.47 22.64 3.25
N GLY A 107 5.68 23.13 2.94
CA GLY A 107 6.75 22.26 2.45
C GLY A 107 7.13 21.17 3.46
N VAL A 108 7.04 21.46 4.75
CA VAL A 108 7.29 20.50 5.84
C VAL A 108 6.20 19.42 5.83
N ASP A 109 4.92 19.78 5.76
CA ASP A 109 3.82 18.81 5.68
C ASP A 109 3.97 17.90 4.46
N THR A 110 4.36 18.48 3.33
CA THR A 110 4.62 17.72 2.09
C THR A 110 5.74 16.73 2.29
N ARG A 111 6.84 17.15 2.92
CA ARG A 111 8.02 16.32 3.18
C ARG A 111 7.71 15.14 4.11
N GLN A 112 6.88 15.35 5.13
CA GLN A 112 6.41 14.31 6.05
C GLN A 112 5.52 13.24 5.38
N ARG A 113 5.10 13.45 4.15
CA ARG A 113 4.31 12.48 3.37
C ARG A 113 5.13 11.73 2.33
N PHE A 114 6.41 12.07 2.13
CA PHE A 114 7.28 11.33 1.22
C PHE A 114 7.65 9.97 1.81
N GLY A 115 7.69 8.96 0.95
CA GLY A 115 8.07 7.59 1.31
C GLY A 115 7.26 6.51 0.59
N ASP A 116 7.25 5.34 1.20
CA ASP A 116 6.66 4.12 0.68
C ASP A 116 5.31 3.83 1.32
N TYR A 117 4.31 3.53 0.49
CA TYR A 117 2.95 3.19 0.88
C TYR A 117 2.62 1.78 0.41
N PHE A 118 2.11 0.95 1.31
CA PHE A 118 1.78 -0.46 1.08
C PHE A 118 0.31 -0.70 1.35
N ASP A 119 -0.46 -1.11 0.34
CA ASP A 119 -1.84 -1.54 0.45
C ASP A 119 -1.93 -3.05 0.22
N PHE A 120 -2.21 -3.80 1.26
CA PHE A 120 -2.40 -5.25 1.19
C PHE A 120 -3.88 -5.60 1.24
N PHE A 121 -4.38 -6.27 0.20
CA PHE A 121 -5.72 -6.83 0.16
C PHE A 121 -5.63 -8.32 0.44
N TRP A 122 -6.33 -8.77 1.47
CA TRP A 122 -6.32 -10.15 1.91
C TRP A 122 -7.72 -10.65 2.24
N ARG A 123 -7.88 -11.97 2.34
CA ARG A 123 -9.17 -12.60 2.61
C ARG A 123 -9.02 -13.69 3.67
N ALA A 124 -9.96 -13.66 4.64
CA ALA A 124 -10.21 -14.73 5.60
C ALA A 124 -11.52 -15.45 5.22
N LYS A 125 -11.47 -16.77 4.98
CA LYS A 125 -12.66 -17.56 4.65
C LYS A 125 -13.48 -17.90 5.88
N ARG A 126 -12.86 -17.95 7.06
CA ARG A 126 -13.49 -18.18 8.36
C ARG A 126 -13.23 -17.00 9.31
N PRO A 127 -14.07 -16.82 10.35
CA PRO A 127 -13.80 -15.85 11.39
C PRO A 127 -12.52 -16.22 12.14
N ALA A 128 -11.64 -15.24 12.37
CA ALA A 128 -10.39 -15.44 13.11
C ALA A 128 -9.87 -14.12 13.67
N ASP A 129 -9.07 -14.21 14.71
CA ASP A 129 -8.24 -13.10 15.18
C ASP A 129 -6.91 -13.16 14.43
N LEU A 130 -6.59 -12.11 13.70
CA LEU A 130 -5.42 -12.05 12.82
C LEU A 130 -4.59 -10.82 13.12
N THR A 131 -3.28 -10.99 13.10
CA THR A 131 -2.33 -9.89 13.06
C THR A 131 -1.71 -9.85 11.66
N VAL A 132 -1.77 -8.68 11.04
CA VAL A 132 -1.08 -8.40 9.79
C VAL A 132 0.23 -7.73 10.14
N ARG A 133 1.37 -8.32 9.75
CA ARG A 133 2.71 -7.80 10.01
C ARG A 133 3.39 -7.51 8.69
N LEU A 134 3.85 -6.27 8.52
CA LEU A 134 4.78 -5.90 7.47
C LEU A 134 6.20 -5.91 8.05
N GLU A 135 7.08 -6.68 7.46
CA GLU A 135 8.52 -6.64 7.72
C GLU A 135 9.23 -6.06 6.51
N TYR A 136 10.18 -5.17 6.74
CA TYR A 136 10.86 -4.48 5.65
C TYR A 136 12.30 -4.13 6.02
N ARG A 137 13.12 -3.93 4.98
CA ARG A 137 14.49 -3.43 5.06
C ARG A 137 14.60 -2.12 4.32
N GLN A 138 15.31 -1.18 4.89
CA GLN A 138 15.57 0.12 4.30
C GLN A 138 17.01 0.24 3.80
N GLU A 139 17.21 1.08 2.81
CA GLU A 139 18.47 1.19 2.06
C GLU A 139 19.66 1.48 2.97
N LYS A 140 19.51 2.38 3.95
CA LYS A 140 20.60 2.77 4.86
C LYS A 140 20.78 1.84 6.06
N LEU A 141 19.76 1.04 6.40
CA LEU A 141 19.80 0.10 7.52
C LEU A 141 20.28 -1.29 7.13
N HIS A 142 20.55 -1.53 5.85
CA HIS A 142 21.09 -2.77 5.29
C HIS A 142 20.32 -4.03 5.75
N GLU A 143 20.92 -4.85 6.62
CA GLU A 143 20.35 -6.13 7.09
C GLU A 143 19.32 -5.97 8.22
N HIS A 144 19.17 -4.77 8.77
CA HIS A 144 18.22 -4.56 9.85
C HIS A 144 16.79 -4.68 9.35
N VAL A 145 16.01 -5.56 9.97
CA VAL A 145 14.60 -5.77 9.65
C VAL A 145 13.75 -4.98 10.64
N GLN A 146 13.00 -4.05 10.11
CA GLN A 146 11.95 -3.34 10.84
C GLN A 146 10.60 -4.01 10.62
N ALA A 147 9.66 -3.84 11.55
CA ALA A 147 8.33 -4.40 11.43
C ALA A 147 7.24 -3.45 11.94
N GLN A 148 6.08 -3.50 11.28
CA GLN A 148 4.85 -2.84 11.71
C GLN A 148 3.73 -3.87 11.79
N GLU A 149 2.86 -3.78 12.79
CA GLU A 149 1.76 -4.72 13.02
C GLU A 149 0.42 -4.01 13.19
N ILE A 150 -0.64 -4.63 12.65
CA ILE A 150 -2.02 -4.24 12.89
C ILE A 150 -2.82 -5.48 13.24
N SER A 151 -3.54 -5.45 14.37
CA SER A 151 -4.36 -6.56 14.84
C SER A 151 -5.83 -6.39 14.48
N TYR A 152 -6.46 -7.48 14.12
CA TYR A 152 -7.86 -7.57 13.75
C TYR A 152 -8.53 -8.66 14.57
N ARG A 153 -9.71 -8.39 15.13
CA ARG A 153 -10.48 -9.36 15.93
C ARG A 153 -11.68 -9.85 15.15
N ASN A 154 -11.89 -11.17 15.19
CA ASN A 154 -13.05 -11.87 14.61
C ASN A 154 -13.36 -11.45 13.16
N VAL A 155 -12.32 -11.38 12.32
CA VAL A 155 -12.47 -10.93 10.93
C VAL A 155 -12.80 -12.07 9.99
N ARG A 156 -13.70 -11.80 9.03
CA ARG A 156 -14.08 -12.69 7.93
C ARG A 156 -14.29 -11.88 6.66
N GLY A 157 -13.99 -12.45 5.51
CA GLY A 157 -14.19 -11.79 4.22
C GLY A 157 -12.93 -11.13 3.70
N THR A 158 -13.08 -10.08 2.90
CA THR A 158 -11.96 -9.36 2.27
C THR A 158 -11.71 -8.06 3.02
N HIS A 159 -10.45 -7.83 3.35
CA HIS A 159 -9.98 -6.67 4.09
C HIS A 159 -8.83 -5.99 3.35
N LYS A 160 -8.62 -4.71 3.68
CA LYS A 160 -7.47 -3.91 3.26
C LYS A 160 -6.70 -3.50 4.51
N THR A 161 -5.38 -3.70 4.48
CA THR A 161 -4.45 -3.18 5.48
C THR A 161 -3.49 -2.23 4.78
N GLU A 162 -3.28 -1.06 5.35
CA GLU A 162 -2.36 -0.04 4.85
C GLU A 162 -1.22 0.14 5.84
N PHE A 163 0.02 0.09 5.32
CA PHE A 163 1.23 0.45 6.05
C PHE A 163 1.94 1.59 5.34
N LYS A 164 2.68 2.39 6.10
CA LYS A 164 3.40 3.57 5.60
C LYS A 164 4.78 3.60 6.22
N VAL A 165 5.77 3.83 5.38
CA VAL A 165 7.14 4.15 5.79
C VAL A 165 7.44 5.51 5.18
N ILE A 166 7.13 6.57 5.93
CA ILE A 166 7.08 7.95 5.43
C ILE A 166 7.73 8.93 6.42
N GLY A 167 7.95 10.15 5.99
CA GLY A 167 8.47 11.22 6.84
C GLY A 167 9.89 10.92 7.27
N ASP A 168 10.16 11.07 8.57
CA ASP A 168 11.51 10.92 9.12
C ASP A 168 12.05 9.50 8.95
N ASP A 169 11.22 8.45 9.13
CA ASP A 169 11.62 7.06 8.90
C ASP A 169 12.13 6.83 7.46
N TYR A 170 11.49 7.48 6.49
CA TYR A 170 11.93 7.40 5.09
C TYR A 170 13.13 8.30 4.80
N LEU A 171 13.16 9.50 5.34
CA LEU A 171 14.22 10.50 5.05
C LEU A 171 15.56 10.09 5.69
N ASP A 172 15.50 9.56 6.91
CA ASP A 172 16.67 9.16 7.68
C ASP A 172 17.19 7.78 7.25
N ASP A 173 16.31 6.79 7.07
CA ASP A 173 16.66 5.39 6.81
C ASP A 173 16.62 5.00 5.33
N GLY A 174 16.06 5.86 4.48
CA GLY A 174 15.95 5.66 3.04
C GLY A 174 14.71 4.84 2.65
N ARG A 175 14.62 4.52 1.36
CA ARG A 175 13.49 3.76 0.80
C ARG A 175 13.50 2.31 1.24
N VAL A 176 12.33 1.68 1.20
CA VAL A 176 12.20 0.24 1.40
C VAL A 176 12.72 -0.51 0.18
N ILE A 177 13.72 -1.37 0.37
CA ILE A 177 14.36 -2.17 -0.70
C ILE A 177 13.82 -3.60 -0.75
N ALA A 178 13.42 -4.15 0.38
CA ALA A 178 12.85 -5.48 0.47
C ALA A 178 11.75 -5.51 1.53
N TRP A 179 10.69 -6.29 1.29
CA TRP A 179 9.58 -6.40 2.22
C TRP A 179 8.90 -7.77 2.14
N ARG A 180 8.28 -8.16 3.25
CA ARG A 180 7.29 -9.25 3.29
C ARG A 180 6.12 -8.86 4.19
N CYS A 181 4.93 -9.31 3.84
CA CYS A 181 3.72 -9.13 4.64
C CYS A 181 3.19 -10.50 5.05
N LEU A 182 2.88 -10.63 6.32
CA LEU A 182 2.50 -11.88 6.97
C LEU A 182 1.09 -11.75 7.54
N LEU A 183 0.25 -12.79 7.37
CA LEU A 183 -0.94 -12.99 8.17
C LEU A 183 -0.58 -13.97 9.29
N ILE A 184 -0.82 -13.57 10.52
CA ILE A 184 -0.45 -14.33 11.73
C ILE A 184 -1.72 -14.65 12.50
N GLU A 185 -1.93 -15.94 12.82
CA GLU A 185 -2.98 -16.45 13.67
C GLU A 185 -2.36 -17.26 14.80
N ASN A 186 -2.70 -16.95 16.05
CA ASN A 186 -2.20 -17.66 17.22
C ASN A 186 -0.66 -17.81 17.23
N GLY A 187 0.07 -16.76 16.83
CA GLY A 187 1.52 -16.77 16.78
C GLY A 187 2.14 -17.62 15.66
N ARG A 188 1.36 -18.00 14.64
CA ARG A 188 1.83 -18.77 13.47
C ARG A 188 1.54 -18.02 12.18
N ILE A 189 2.46 -18.11 11.23
CA ILE A 189 2.29 -17.51 9.90
C ILE A 189 1.34 -18.39 9.09
N VAL A 190 0.13 -17.87 8.78
CA VAL A 190 -0.90 -18.58 8.02
C VAL A 190 -0.96 -18.20 6.54
N ALA A 191 -0.44 -17.03 6.18
CA ALA A 191 -0.22 -16.61 4.79
C ALA A 191 0.92 -15.61 4.72
N GLU A 192 1.62 -15.60 3.58
CA GLU A 192 2.76 -14.71 3.31
C GLU A 192 2.65 -14.13 1.91
N ASN A 193 3.07 -12.86 1.78
CA ASN A 193 3.32 -12.20 0.51
C ASN A 193 4.61 -11.39 0.63
N ARG A 194 5.52 -11.49 -0.36
CA ARG A 194 6.85 -10.91 -0.27
C ARG A 194 7.33 -10.34 -1.59
N SER A 195 8.26 -9.41 -1.52
CA SER A 195 8.99 -8.90 -2.67
C SER A 195 10.06 -9.89 -3.14
N TYR A 196 10.41 -9.80 -4.42
CA TYR A 196 11.49 -10.62 -4.99
C TYR A 196 12.82 -10.44 -4.25
N MET A 197 13.16 -9.22 -3.85
CA MET A 197 14.41 -8.91 -3.14
C MET A 197 14.46 -9.52 -1.73
N TRP A 198 13.32 -9.84 -1.13
CA TRP A 198 13.28 -10.51 0.16
C TRP A 198 13.86 -11.93 0.11
N GLU A 199 13.63 -12.65 -0.99
CA GLU A 199 14.13 -14.02 -1.19
C GLU A 199 15.64 -14.09 -1.37
N GLN A 200 16.22 -13.18 -2.12
CA GLN A 200 17.64 -13.23 -2.49
C GLN A 200 18.57 -13.16 -1.28
N HIS A 201 18.18 -12.48 -0.21
CA HIS A 201 18.99 -12.38 1.00
C HIS A 201 19.03 -13.64 1.86
N GLN A 202 18.06 -14.53 1.74
CA GLN A 202 18.09 -15.82 2.48
C GLN A 202 19.00 -16.86 1.84
N ILE A 203 19.33 -16.72 0.58
CA ILE A 203 20.20 -17.66 -0.16
C ILE A 203 21.68 -17.35 0.05
N GLY A 204 22.04 -16.13 0.43
CA GLY A 204 23.43 -15.70 0.63
C GLY A 204 24.01 -15.91 2.03
N SER A 205 23.24 -16.47 2.98
CA SER A 205 23.65 -16.69 4.38
C SER A 205 23.74 -18.17 4.78
N LEU A 206 24.03 -19.06 3.81
CA LEU A 206 24.35 -20.47 4.04
C LEU A 206 25.85 -20.73 3.84
#